data_bf8b5da20b4576bb257b73cbc11df578
#
_entry.id   bf8b5da20b4576bb257b73cbc11df578
#
_cell.length_a   1.000
_cell.length_b   1.000
_cell.length_c   1.000
_cell.angle_alpha   90.00
_cell.angle_beta   90.00
_cell.angle_gamma   90.00
#
_symmetry.space_group_name_H-M   'P 1'
#
loop_
_entity.id
_entity.type
_entity.pdbx_description
1 polymer ?
#
loop_
_entity_poly.entity_id
_entity_poly.type
_entity_poly.pdbx_seq_one_letter_code
_entity_poly.pdbx_strand_id
1 'polypeptide(L)' 'MSAEAEKRMAGNYEITQALRIGDREVVFGIDPASDKPYFCALYQKIFEIIQFREWYEKCFASDNFVEVAEQFAAYVQE' A
#
# COMPACT_ATOMS: atom_id res chain seq x y z
N MET A 1 -23.86 -4.22 -9.49
CA MET A 1 -23.20 -4.37 -9.15
C MET A 1 -22.35 -4.11 -9.04
N SER A 2 -22.40 -3.96 -8.68
CA SER A 2 -21.29 -3.69 -8.66
C SER A 2 -20.46 -4.49 -8.57
N ALA A 3 -19.90 -4.56 -9.36
CA ALA A 3 -18.92 -5.39 -9.19
C ALA A 3 -18.25 -5.11 -8.00
N GLU A 4 -18.05 -6.02 -7.25
CA GLU A 4 -17.30 -5.82 -6.16
C GLU A 4 -15.94 -5.64 -6.52
N ALA A 5 -15.33 -4.62 -6.10
CA ALA A 5 -13.94 -4.41 -6.29
C ALA A 5 -13.22 -5.48 -5.57
N GLU A 6 -12.23 -6.05 -6.19
CA GLU A 6 -11.43 -7.01 -5.53
C GLU A 6 -10.62 -6.33 -4.47
N LYS A 7 -10.50 -6.95 -3.30
CA LYS A 7 -9.70 -6.40 -2.25
C LYS A 7 -8.24 -6.56 -2.59
N ARG A 8 -7.51 -5.51 -2.47
CA ARG A 8 -6.06 -5.57 -2.60
C ARG A 8 -5.47 -5.75 -1.22
N MET A 9 -4.58 -6.70 -1.08
CA MET A 9 -3.99 -7.02 0.21
C MET A 9 -2.49 -6.89 0.15
N ALA A 10 -1.91 -6.38 1.21
CA ALA A 10 -0.47 -6.42 1.43
C ALA A 10 -0.31 -7.18 2.74
N GLY A 11 -0.05 -8.47 2.64
CA GLY A 11 -0.09 -9.32 3.81
C GLY A 11 -1.51 -9.34 4.34
N ASN A 12 -1.68 -8.99 5.59
CA ASN A 12 -3.00 -8.93 6.21
C ASN A 12 -3.61 -7.55 6.17
N TYR A 13 -2.93 -6.58 5.55
CA TYR A 13 -3.47 -5.22 5.46
C TYR A 13 -4.29 -5.10 4.20
N GLU A 14 -5.50 -4.56 4.34
CA GLU A 14 -6.33 -4.29 3.18
C GLU A 14 -5.99 -2.90 2.68
N ILE A 15 -5.61 -2.78 1.40
CA ILE A 15 -5.24 -1.50 0.82
C ILE A 15 -6.51 -0.69 0.59
N THR A 16 -6.62 0.44 1.26
CA THR A 16 -7.80 1.28 1.17
C THR A 16 -7.58 2.55 0.36
N GLN A 17 -6.31 2.94 0.18
CA GLN A 17 -5.98 4.12 -0.61
C GLN A 17 -4.74 3.81 -1.43
N ALA A 18 -4.71 4.29 -2.66
CA ALA A 18 -3.54 4.13 -3.52
C ALA A 18 -3.42 5.37 -4.38
N LEU A 19 -2.21 5.93 -4.44
CA LEU A 19 -1.96 7.13 -5.23
C LEU A 19 -0.84 6.84 -6.21
N ARG A 20 -1.14 6.96 -7.50
CA ARG A 20 -0.15 6.69 -8.51
C ARG A 20 0.51 7.98 -8.93
N ILE A 21 1.84 7.99 -8.89
CA ILE A 21 2.61 9.15 -9.27
C ILE A 21 3.66 8.67 -10.23
N GLY A 22 3.49 8.98 -11.51
CA GLY A 22 4.38 8.48 -12.54
C GLY A 22 4.28 6.97 -12.61
N ASP A 23 5.41 6.29 -12.46
CA ASP A 23 5.44 4.84 -12.49
C ASP A 23 5.47 4.25 -11.08
N ARG A 24 5.17 5.05 -10.09
CA ARG A 24 5.25 4.65 -8.70
C ARG A 24 3.86 4.73 -8.09
N GLU A 25 3.54 3.84 -7.19
CA GLU A 25 2.26 3.88 -6.50
C GLU A 25 2.50 3.78 -5.00
N VAL A 26 1.92 4.71 -4.25
CA VAL A 26 2.01 4.71 -2.79
C VAL A 26 0.68 4.20 -2.28
N VAL A 27 0.71 3.23 -1.37
CA VAL A 27 -0.51 2.61 -0.86
C VAL A 27 -0.63 2.80 0.65
N PHE A 28 -1.86 2.81 1.12
CA PHE A 28 -2.18 2.89 2.54
C PHE A 28 -3.15 1.75 2.83
N GLY A 29 -2.92 1.04 3.93
CA GLY A 29 -3.76 -0.11 4.25
C GLY A 29 -4.11 -0.16 5.72
N ILE A 30 -5.06 -1.00 6.05
CA ILE A 30 -5.57 -1.15 7.40
C ILE A 30 -5.74 -2.61 7.73
N ASP A 31 -5.35 -3.00 8.94
CA ASP A 31 -5.64 -4.30 9.52
C ASP A 31 -6.07 -4.08 10.95
N PRO A 32 -7.38 -4.01 11.21
CA PRO A 32 -7.87 -3.70 12.55
C PRO A 32 -7.50 -4.74 13.61
N ALA A 33 -7.14 -5.94 13.18
CA ALA A 33 -6.78 -7.00 14.12
C ALA A 33 -5.32 -6.95 14.55
N SER A 34 -4.53 -6.09 13.91
CA SER A 34 -3.10 -5.99 14.23
C SER A 34 -2.87 -4.97 15.33
N ASP A 35 -1.81 -5.16 16.13
CA ASP A 35 -1.44 -4.11 17.08
C ASP A 35 -0.82 -2.92 16.38
N LYS A 36 -0.51 -3.02 15.10
CA LYS A 36 -0.12 -1.88 14.28
C LYS A 36 -1.09 -1.84 13.12
N PRO A 37 -2.30 -1.27 13.32
CA PRO A 37 -3.35 -1.40 12.33
C PRO A 37 -3.20 -0.54 11.08
N TYR A 38 -2.31 0.46 11.08
CA TYR A 38 -2.15 1.36 9.94
C TYR A 38 -0.85 1.07 9.23
N PHE A 39 -0.86 1.14 7.91
CA PHE A 39 0.25 0.66 7.09
C PHE A 39 0.36 1.50 5.82
N CYS A 40 1.58 1.77 5.38
CA CYS A 40 1.79 2.34 4.06
C CYS A 40 3.04 1.73 3.45
N ALA A 41 3.14 1.80 2.14
CA ALA A 41 4.25 1.20 1.42
C ALA A 41 4.29 1.74 0.00
N LEU A 42 5.37 1.44 -0.69
CA LEU A 42 5.47 1.67 -2.11
C LEU A 42 5.17 0.37 -2.83
N TYR A 43 4.31 0.43 -3.83
CA TYR A 43 3.97 -0.73 -4.63
C TYR A 43 4.77 -0.67 -5.92
N GLN A 44 5.45 -1.76 -6.24
CA GLN A 44 6.27 -1.87 -7.43
C GLN A 44 5.77 -3.01 -8.28
N LYS A 45 5.81 -2.81 -9.59
CA LYS A 45 5.37 -3.82 -10.53
C LYS A 45 6.23 -3.73 -11.76
N ILE A 46 6.81 -4.86 -12.17
CA ILE A 46 7.56 -4.92 -13.41
C ILE A 46 7.14 -6.15 -14.18
N PHE A 47 7.22 -6.04 -15.48
CA PHE A 47 6.91 -7.15 -16.36
C PHE A 47 8.22 -7.66 -16.94
N GLU A 48 8.53 -8.94 -16.66
CA GLU A 48 9.76 -9.52 -17.13
C GLU A 48 9.44 -10.60 -18.13
N ILE A 49 9.94 -10.47 -19.30
CA ILE A 49 9.85 -11.46 -20.37
C ILE A 49 8.46 -12.09 -20.49
N ILE A 50 8.14 -13.10 -19.70
CA ILE A 50 6.87 -13.78 -19.82
C ILE A 50 6.05 -13.72 -18.55
N GLN A 51 6.49 -13.00 -17.55
CA GLN A 51 5.72 -12.89 -16.34
C GLN A 51 5.98 -11.54 -15.72
N PHE A 52 5.06 -11.09 -14.88
CA PHE A 52 5.38 -9.88 -14.15
C PHE A 52 5.44 -10.18 -12.67
N ARG A 53 6.14 -9.31 -11.98
CA ARG A 53 6.36 -9.41 -10.56
C ARG A 53 5.84 -8.14 -9.92
N GLU A 54 5.28 -8.30 -8.75
CA GLU A 54 4.82 -7.16 -7.99
C GLU A 54 5.17 -7.38 -6.54
N TRP A 55 5.46 -6.30 -5.85
CA TRP A 55 5.80 -6.39 -4.45
C TRP A 55 5.60 -5.04 -3.79
N TYR A 56 5.57 -5.05 -2.46
CA TYR A 56 5.50 -3.83 -1.68
C TYR A 56 6.84 -3.63 -0.99
N GLU A 57 7.37 -2.41 -1.04
CA GLU A 57 8.64 -2.12 -0.42
C GLU A 57 8.52 -0.88 0.46
N LYS A 58 9.51 -0.67 1.31
CA LYS A 58 9.52 0.44 2.25
C LYS A 58 8.27 0.41 3.11
N CYS A 59 7.91 -0.79 3.57
CA CYS A 59 6.70 -0.96 4.36
C CYS A 59 6.85 -0.32 5.72
N PHE A 60 5.83 0.38 6.17
CA PHE A 60 5.83 1.04 7.46
C PHE A 60 4.47 0.86 8.11
N ALA A 61 4.43 0.45 9.36
CA ALA A 61 3.17 0.24 10.06
C ALA A 61 3.28 0.83 11.46
N SER A 62 2.16 1.26 12.00
CA SER A 62 2.13 1.87 13.32
C SER A 62 0.71 1.78 13.88
N ASP A 63 0.57 1.94 15.18
CA ASP A 63 -0.73 2.06 15.81
C ASP A 63 -1.19 3.52 15.83
N ASN A 64 -0.35 4.44 15.36
CA ASN A 64 -0.67 5.85 15.31
C ASN A 64 -0.95 6.24 13.87
N PHE A 65 -2.22 6.53 13.57
CA PHE A 65 -2.63 6.87 12.22
C PHE A 65 -1.83 8.04 11.65
N VAL A 66 -1.56 9.05 12.47
CA VAL A 66 -0.87 10.25 12.00
C VAL A 66 0.54 9.92 11.54
N GLU A 67 1.23 9.02 12.25
CA GLU A 67 2.57 8.62 11.84
C GLU A 67 2.57 7.99 10.45
N VAL A 68 1.60 7.12 10.21
CA VAL A 68 1.53 6.44 8.91
C VAL A 68 1.08 7.41 7.82
N ALA A 69 0.18 8.33 8.16
CA ALA A 69 -0.26 9.33 7.20
C ALA A 69 0.90 10.24 6.80
N GLU A 70 1.75 10.60 7.76
CA GLU A 70 2.91 11.42 7.46
C GLU A 70 3.91 10.66 6.61
N GLN A 71 4.10 9.39 6.87
CA GLN A 71 5.00 8.58 6.06
C GLN A 71 4.45 8.39 4.65
N PHE A 72 3.15 8.21 4.53
CA PHE A 72 2.50 8.13 3.23
C PHE A 72 2.78 9.41 2.45
N ALA A 73 2.59 10.55 3.09
CA ALA A 73 2.84 11.84 2.44
C ALA A 73 4.30 11.98 2.03
N ALA A 74 5.21 11.51 2.87
CA ALA A 74 6.63 11.59 2.55
C ALA A 74 6.95 10.73 1.33
N TYR A 75 6.35 9.55 1.22
CA TYR A 75 6.57 8.70 0.06
C TYR A 75 6.02 9.36 -1.21
N VAL A 76 4.90 10.07 -1.08
CA VAL A 76 4.31 10.76 -2.21
C VAL A 76 5.24 11.85 -2.74
N GLN A 77 6.00 12.46 -1.85
CA GLN A 77 6.87 13.58 -2.23
C GLN A 77 8.25 13.16 -2.68
N GLU A 78 8.59 11.91 -2.59
CA GLU A 78 9.92 11.47 -3.00
C GLU A 78 10.16 11.58 -4.48
#